data_c180c52679591eef604cba7ced6b60a7
#
_entry.id   c180c52679591eef604cba7ced6b60a7
#
_cell.length_a   1.000
_cell.length_b   1.000
_cell.length_c   1.000
_cell.angle_alpha   90.00
_cell.angle_beta   90.00
_cell.angle_gamma   90.00
#
_symmetry.space_group_name_H-M   'P 1'
#
loop_
_entity.id
_entity.type
_entity.pdbx_description
1 polymer ?
#
loop_
_entity_poly.entity_id
_entity_poly.type
_entity_poly.pdbx_seq_one_letter_code
_entity_poly.pdbx_strand_id
1 'polypeptide(L)'
;CFDSTVTENDIRVEESIYQCCDLAPEARQAIKSLTERLYIGGPLTNSKGQNCGYRRCRASGVLTTSCGNTLTCYLKASAACRAAKLQGCTMLVNGDDLVVICESAGTQEDAASLRVFTEAM
;
A
#
# COMPACT_ATOMS: atom_id res chain seq x y z
N CYS A 1 8.15 -3.21 8.92
CA CYS A 1 8.60 -3.75 7.62
C CYS A 1 7.49 -3.76 6.56
N PHE A 2 6.83 -2.60 6.41
CA PHE A 2 5.66 -2.45 5.52
C PHE A 2 5.99 -2.78 4.05
N ASP A 3 7.12 -2.28 3.53
CA ASP A 3 7.50 -2.48 2.13
C ASP A 3 7.54 -3.96 1.73
N SER A 4 7.98 -4.83 2.62
CA SER A 4 8.05 -6.27 2.36
C SER A 4 6.68 -6.95 2.31
N THR A 5 5.63 -6.30 2.82
CA THR A 5 4.25 -6.81 2.80
C THR A 5 3.44 -6.35 1.58
N VAL A 6 3.97 -5.39 0.82
CA VAL A 6 3.31 -4.88 -0.39
C VAL A 6 3.52 -5.87 -1.53
N THR A 7 2.44 -6.48 -1.97
CA THR A 7 2.45 -7.54 -2.99
C THR A 7 2.40 -6.97 -4.41
N GLU A 8 2.62 -7.83 -5.40
CA GLU A 8 2.41 -7.48 -6.80
C GLU A 8 0.99 -6.96 -7.04
N ASN A 9 -0.01 -7.59 -6.46
CA ASN A 9 -1.41 -7.15 -6.61
C ASN A 9 -1.62 -5.75 -6.05
N ASP A 10 -1.03 -5.43 -4.91
CA ASP A 10 -1.10 -4.09 -4.32
C ASP A 10 -0.51 -3.04 -5.26
N ILE A 11 0.61 -3.35 -5.90
CA ILE A 11 1.28 -2.44 -6.83
C ILE A 11 0.46 -2.28 -8.12
N ARG A 12 -0.21 -3.32 -8.59
CA ARG A 12 -1.11 -3.22 -9.75
C ARG A 12 -2.34 -2.37 -9.45
N VAL A 13 -2.89 -2.45 -8.26
CA VAL A 13 -3.98 -1.57 -7.80
C VAL A 13 -3.50 -0.12 -7.75
N GLU A 14 -2.31 0.12 -7.22
CA GLU A 14 -1.67 1.43 -7.20
C GLU A 14 -1.53 2.00 -8.61
N GLU A 15 -1.01 1.23 -9.55
CA GLU A 15 -0.90 1.64 -10.96
C GLU A 15 -2.26 2.01 -11.55
N SER A 16 -3.30 1.22 -11.25
CA SER A 16 -4.66 1.52 -11.73
C SER A 16 -5.16 2.88 -11.24
N ILE A 17 -4.77 3.31 -10.05
CA ILE A 17 -5.10 4.62 -9.50
C ILE A 17 -4.36 5.72 -10.26
N TYR A 18 -3.06 5.52 -10.52
CA TYR A 18 -2.28 6.47 -11.32
C TYR A 18 -2.85 6.64 -12.73
N GLN A 19 -3.38 5.56 -13.32
CA GLN A 19 -3.99 5.59 -14.66
C GLN A 19 -5.34 6.35 -14.69
N CYS A 20 -5.91 6.68 -13.53
CA CYS A 20 -7.11 7.53 -13.46
C CYS A 20 -6.80 9.00 -13.74
N CYS A 21 -5.55 9.42 -13.73
CA CYS A 21 -5.15 10.78 -14.06
C CYS A 21 -5.32 11.04 -15.57
N ASP A 22 -5.48 12.31 -15.91
CA ASP A 22 -5.52 12.75 -17.31
C ASP A 22 -4.09 12.75 -17.87
N LEU A 23 -3.71 11.65 -18.49
CA LEU A 23 -2.35 11.39 -18.94
C LEU A 23 -2.25 11.33 -20.45
N ALA A 24 -1.17 11.87 -21.01
CA ALA A 24 -0.82 11.64 -22.40
C ALA A 24 -0.53 10.14 -22.66
N PRO A 25 -0.79 9.63 -23.87
CA PRO A 25 -0.55 8.20 -24.16
C PRO A 25 0.88 7.73 -23.83
N GLU A 26 1.87 8.57 -24.05
CA GLU A 26 3.27 8.26 -23.73
C GLU A 26 3.49 8.10 -22.22
N ALA A 27 2.85 8.96 -21.43
CA ALA A 27 2.93 8.89 -19.97
C ALA A 27 2.24 7.62 -19.44
N ARG A 28 1.08 7.25 -20.00
CA ARG A 28 0.40 6.00 -19.63
C ARG A 28 1.28 4.78 -19.89
N GLN A 29 1.91 4.75 -21.03
CA GLN A 29 2.78 3.64 -21.43
C GLN A 29 4.04 3.60 -20.56
N ALA A 30 4.60 4.75 -20.23
CA ALA A 30 5.76 4.85 -19.33
C ALA A 30 5.43 4.31 -17.93
N ILE A 31 4.30 4.69 -17.37
CA ILE A 31 3.84 4.22 -16.04
C ILE A 31 3.65 2.70 -16.06
N LYS A 32 2.99 2.18 -17.08
CA LYS A 32 2.79 0.75 -17.23
C LYS A 32 4.11 -0.01 -17.34
N SER A 33 5.03 0.49 -18.13
CA SER A 33 6.35 -0.12 -18.31
C SER A 33 7.17 -0.10 -17.02
N LEU A 34 7.18 1.02 -16.29
CA LEU A 34 7.89 1.13 -15.02
C LEU A 34 7.29 0.20 -13.97
N THR A 35 5.97 0.07 -13.93
CA THR A 35 5.29 -0.86 -13.02
C THR A 35 5.74 -2.29 -13.29
N GLU A 36 5.71 -2.73 -14.54
CA GLU A 36 6.08 -4.10 -14.93
C GLU A 36 7.56 -4.41 -14.73
N ARG A 37 8.44 -3.44 -14.99
CA ARG A 37 9.89 -3.65 -15.01
C ARG A 37 10.57 -3.35 -13.68
N LEU A 38 10.03 -2.45 -12.89
CA LEU A 38 10.73 -1.92 -11.73
C LEU A 38 9.93 -2.05 -10.44
N TYR A 39 8.66 -1.62 -10.45
CA TYR A 39 7.91 -1.47 -9.20
C TYR A 39 7.38 -2.79 -8.66
N ILE A 40 6.94 -3.72 -9.52
CA ILE A 40 6.44 -5.03 -9.10
C ILE A 40 7.57 -5.89 -8.52
N GLY A 41 8.74 -5.83 -9.13
CA GLY A 41 9.86 -6.63 -8.69
C GLY A 41 11.09 -6.42 -9.56
N GLY A 42 12.15 -7.12 -9.23
CA GLY A 42 13.38 -7.05 -9.99
C GLY A 42 14.51 -7.84 -9.33
N PRO A 43 15.60 -8.03 -10.05
CA PRO A 43 16.76 -8.73 -9.52
C PRO A 43 17.42 -7.94 -8.40
N LEU A 44 17.93 -8.65 -7.42
CA LEU A 44 18.75 -8.10 -6.34
C LEU A 44 20.21 -8.37 -6.67
N THR A 45 21.01 -7.31 -6.78
CA THR A 45 22.42 -7.42 -7.07
C THR A 45 23.25 -6.74 -5.99
N ASN A 46 24.47 -7.25 -5.75
CA ASN A 46 25.39 -6.59 -4.83
C ASN A 46 26.21 -5.52 -5.57
N SER A 47 27.11 -4.86 -4.84
CA SER A 47 28.00 -3.82 -5.41
C SER A 47 28.94 -4.33 -6.49
N LYS A 48 29.15 -5.66 -6.57
CA LYS A 48 29.98 -6.32 -7.60
C LYS A 48 29.18 -6.78 -8.82
N GLY A 49 27.86 -6.50 -8.85
CA GLY A 49 26.99 -6.92 -9.94
C GLY A 49 26.55 -8.38 -9.88
N GLN A 50 26.84 -9.09 -8.82
CA GLN A 50 26.44 -10.49 -8.66
C GLN A 50 24.96 -10.56 -8.26
N ASN A 51 24.23 -11.51 -8.86
CA ASN A 51 22.81 -11.75 -8.53
C ASN A 51 22.69 -12.37 -7.15
N CYS A 52 21.97 -11.69 -6.25
CA CYS A 52 21.72 -12.14 -4.88
C CYS A 52 20.30 -12.64 -4.65
N GLY A 53 19.43 -12.56 -5.66
CA GLY A 53 18.04 -12.97 -5.53
C GLY A 53 17.10 -12.11 -6.37
N TYR A 54 15.80 -12.22 -6.08
CA TYR A 54 14.75 -11.50 -6.78
C TYR A 54 13.78 -10.87 -5.79
N ARG A 55 13.51 -9.58 -5.96
CA ARG A 55 12.54 -8.84 -5.16
C ARG A 55 11.14 -9.01 -5.73
N ARG A 56 10.16 -9.35 -4.90
CA ARG A 56 8.74 -9.49 -5.28
C ARG A 56 7.82 -8.61 -4.43
N CYS A 57 8.38 -7.58 -3.84
CA CYS A 57 7.66 -6.63 -2.99
C CYS A 57 8.08 -5.20 -3.35
N ARG A 58 7.57 -4.23 -2.59
CA ARG A 58 7.92 -2.83 -2.78
C ARG A 58 9.42 -2.60 -2.56
N ALA A 59 10.07 -1.93 -3.50
CA ALA A 59 11.41 -1.43 -3.30
C ALA A 59 11.37 -0.19 -2.39
N SER A 60 12.21 -0.17 -1.36
CA SER A 60 12.41 1.03 -0.56
C SER A 60 13.20 2.06 -1.34
N GLY A 61 12.81 3.34 -1.23
CA GLY A 61 13.56 4.44 -1.81
C GLY A 61 13.35 4.67 -3.31
N VAL A 62 12.39 3.99 -3.95
CA VAL A 62 11.98 4.36 -5.30
C VAL A 62 11.01 5.54 -5.28
N LEU A 63 10.80 6.19 -6.42
CA LEU A 63 9.98 7.40 -6.52
C LEU A 63 8.58 7.22 -5.93
N THR A 64 7.97 6.07 -6.14
CA THR A 64 6.58 5.81 -5.75
C THR A 64 6.42 5.23 -4.36
N THR A 65 7.49 4.98 -3.61
CA THR A 65 7.40 4.29 -2.32
C THR A 65 6.50 5.03 -1.34
N SER A 66 6.71 6.33 -1.15
CA SER A 66 5.92 7.12 -0.19
C SER A 66 4.45 7.22 -0.60
N CYS A 67 4.18 7.67 -1.81
CA CYS A 67 2.81 7.79 -2.32
C CYS A 67 2.12 6.43 -2.41
N GLY A 68 2.81 5.44 -2.94
CA GLY A 68 2.28 4.08 -3.08
C GLY A 68 1.98 3.42 -1.75
N ASN A 69 2.84 3.58 -0.76
CA ASN A 69 2.59 3.06 0.59
C ASN A 69 1.40 3.78 1.23
N THR A 70 1.27 5.09 1.03
CA THR A 70 0.12 5.86 1.52
C THR A 70 -1.18 5.33 0.94
N LEU A 71 -1.26 5.13 -0.37
CA LEU A 71 -2.43 4.58 -1.04
C LEU A 71 -2.74 3.16 -0.58
N THR A 72 -1.75 2.29 -0.53
CA THR A 72 -1.91 0.90 -0.10
C THR A 72 -2.37 0.83 1.36
N CYS A 73 -1.74 1.58 2.25
CA CYS A 73 -2.11 1.64 3.66
C CYS A 73 -3.55 2.15 3.83
N TYR A 74 -3.91 3.21 3.11
CA TYR A 74 -5.27 3.75 3.13
C TYR A 74 -6.31 2.73 2.67
N LEU A 75 -6.06 2.04 1.57
CA LEU A 75 -7.01 1.06 1.03
C LEU A 75 -7.19 -0.13 1.97
N LYS A 76 -6.10 -0.64 2.54
CA LYS A 76 -6.15 -1.72 3.52
C LYS A 76 -6.85 -1.29 4.80
N ALA A 77 -6.55 -0.10 5.31
CA ALA A 77 -7.20 0.44 6.50
C ALA A 77 -8.68 0.69 6.28
N SER A 78 -9.08 1.19 5.11
CA SER A 78 -10.49 1.38 4.75
C SER A 78 -11.25 0.07 4.74
N ALA A 79 -10.67 -0.98 4.17
CA ALA A 79 -11.26 -2.32 4.18
C ALA A 79 -11.37 -2.87 5.61
N ALA A 80 -10.35 -2.65 6.43
CA ALA A 80 -10.34 -3.08 7.84
C ALA A 80 -11.40 -2.33 8.67
N CYS A 81 -11.59 -1.03 8.44
CA CYS A 81 -12.65 -0.25 9.08
C CYS A 81 -14.04 -0.78 8.73
N ARG A 82 -14.25 -1.14 7.46
CA ARG A 82 -15.52 -1.75 7.04
C ARG A 82 -15.72 -3.13 7.67
N ALA A 83 -14.69 -3.96 7.70
CA ALA A 83 -14.76 -5.29 8.33
C ALA A 83 -15.06 -5.20 9.82
N ALA A 84 -14.49 -4.23 10.51
CA ALA A 84 -14.71 -4.00 11.94
C ALA A 84 -16.00 -3.21 12.21
N LYS A 85 -16.72 -2.76 11.18
CA LYS A 85 -17.95 -1.96 11.29
C LYS A 85 -17.77 -0.69 12.11
N LEU A 86 -16.61 -0.06 12.01
CA LEU A 86 -16.33 1.20 12.67
C LEU A 86 -17.14 2.33 12.05
N GLN A 87 -17.62 3.27 12.89
CA GLN A 87 -18.46 4.37 12.47
C GLN A 87 -17.69 5.69 12.56
N GLY A 88 -17.95 6.58 11.60
CA GLY A 88 -17.38 7.93 11.62
C GLY A 88 -15.87 7.95 11.51
N CYS A 89 -15.30 7.05 10.73
CA CYS A 89 -13.84 6.93 10.62
C CYS A 89 -13.22 8.11 9.89
N THR A 90 -12.19 8.70 10.50
CA THR A 90 -11.27 9.63 9.87
C THR A 90 -9.88 9.01 9.94
N MET A 91 -9.16 9.04 8.83
CA MET A 91 -7.83 8.45 8.74
C MET A 91 -6.78 9.50 8.38
N LEU A 92 -5.64 9.44 9.06
CA LEU A 92 -4.43 10.17 8.72
C LEU A 92 -3.39 9.13 8.29
N VAL A 93 -2.93 9.23 7.06
CA VAL A 93 -2.01 8.25 6.48
C VAL A 93 -0.82 8.97 5.84
N ASN A 94 0.37 8.51 6.17
CA ASN A 94 1.60 8.98 5.53
C ASN A 94 2.58 7.81 5.42
N GLY A 95 2.72 7.26 4.21
CA GLY A 95 3.48 6.04 4.02
C GLY A 95 2.83 4.88 4.78
N ASP A 96 3.59 4.24 5.63
CA ASP A 96 3.12 3.17 6.50
C ASP A 96 2.55 3.64 7.85
N ASP A 97 2.70 4.94 8.15
CA ASP A 97 2.14 5.52 9.37
C ASP A 97 0.63 5.78 9.20
N LEU A 98 -0.14 5.29 10.15
CA LEU A 98 -1.59 5.34 10.10
C LEU A 98 -2.17 5.73 11.47
N VAL A 99 -3.10 6.67 11.45
CA VAL A 99 -3.97 6.96 12.60
C VAL A 99 -5.42 6.87 12.13
N VAL A 100 -6.22 6.11 12.85
CA VAL A 100 -7.67 5.99 12.62
C VAL A 100 -8.39 6.56 13.83
N ILE A 101 -9.28 7.50 13.58
CA ILE A 101 -10.14 8.12 14.60
C ILE A 101 -11.58 7.75 14.24
N CYS A 102 -12.28 7.11 15.17
CA CYS A 102 -13.67 6.69 14.95
C CYS A 102 -14.49 6.89 16.22
N GLU A 103 -15.79 6.74 16.08
CA GLU A 103 -16.71 6.83 17.20
C GLU A 103 -16.58 5.61 18.11
N SER A 104 -16.64 5.86 19.43
CA SER A 104 -16.66 4.80 20.44
C SER A 104 -18.05 4.20 20.56
N ALA A 105 -18.11 2.88 20.71
CA ALA A 105 -19.35 2.13 20.96
C ALA A 105 -19.37 1.49 22.35
N GLY A 106 -18.44 1.89 23.23
CA GLY A 106 -18.28 1.33 24.56
C GLY A 106 -17.02 0.47 24.68
N THR A 107 -16.49 0.33 25.89
CA THR A 107 -15.20 -0.31 26.14
C THR A 107 -15.10 -1.73 25.58
N GLN A 108 -16.13 -2.55 25.79
CA GLN A 108 -16.12 -3.95 25.33
C GLN A 108 -16.25 -4.05 23.81
N GLU A 109 -17.13 -3.26 23.21
CA GLU A 109 -17.33 -3.23 21.77
C GLU A 109 -16.11 -2.67 21.06
N ASP A 110 -15.48 -1.63 21.62
CA ASP A 110 -14.27 -1.04 21.08
C ASP A 110 -13.11 -2.06 21.09
N ALA A 111 -12.96 -2.83 22.14
CA ALA A 111 -11.95 -3.88 22.22
C ALA A 111 -12.16 -4.96 21.17
N ALA A 112 -13.41 -5.39 20.96
CA ALA A 112 -13.76 -6.37 19.94
C ALA A 112 -13.53 -5.82 18.53
N SER A 113 -13.95 -4.58 18.27
CA SER A 113 -13.75 -3.91 16.99
C SER A 113 -12.27 -3.73 16.65
N LEU A 114 -11.47 -3.34 17.64
CA LEU A 114 -10.02 -3.20 17.46
C LEU A 114 -9.36 -4.53 17.08
N ARG A 115 -9.82 -5.63 17.66
CA ARG A 115 -9.32 -6.96 17.33
C ARG A 115 -9.63 -7.32 15.87
N VAL A 116 -10.87 -7.11 15.43
CA VAL A 116 -11.28 -7.36 14.04
C VAL A 116 -10.49 -6.48 13.08
N PHE A 117 -10.32 -5.20 13.41
CA PHE A 117 -9.52 -4.27 12.61
C PHE A 117 -8.07 -4.76 12.47
N THR A 118 -7.46 -5.14 13.58
CA THR A 118 -6.07 -5.62 13.59
C THR A 118 -5.89 -6.89 12.75
N GLU A 119 -6.84 -7.81 12.83
CA GLU A 119 -6.80 -9.04 12.03
C GLU A 119 -7.02 -8.77 10.54
N ALA A 120 -7.81 -7.76 10.19
CA ALA A 120 -8.11 -7.40 8.80
C ALA A 120 -6.97 -6.61 8.14
N MET A 121 -6.10 -5.97 8.92
CA MET A 121 -4.89 -5.32 8.40
C MET A 121 -3.82 -6.37 8.07
#